data_d81b5e988a277467e555901b83f674f7
#
_entry.id   d81b5e988a277467e555901b83f674f7
#
_cell.length_a   1.000
_cell.length_b   1.000
_cell.length_c   1.000
_cell.angle_alpha   90.00
_cell.angle_beta   90.00
_cell.angle_gamma   90.00
#
_symmetry.space_group_name_H-M   'P 1'
#
loop_
_entity.id
_entity.type
_entity.pdbx_description
1 polymer ?
#
loop_
_entity_poly.entity_id
_entity_poly.type
_entity_poly.pdbx_seq_one_letter_code
_entity_poly.pdbx_strand_id
1 'polypeptide(L)'
;VETWPGRIIFSGFEIGKDILTGKEVAQMSVKNSPIKDAYQMSLSQDNPEGRNSWDQTAVLVAIKGYKPYFKIKLGTIQINDTTGTNQWIDDTAGKHAYLIKEMPEPEIAAIIENYMKHQPLKK
;
A
#
# COMPACT_ATOMS: atom_id res chain seq x y z
N VAL A 1 -16.54 10.27 6.63
CA VAL A 1 -15.41 9.90 7.50
C VAL A 1 -15.84 9.99 8.96
N GLU A 2 -16.43 11.10 9.40
CA GLU A 2 -16.84 11.33 10.80
C GLU A 2 -17.85 10.32 11.33
N THR A 3 -18.76 9.89 10.48
CA THR A 3 -19.83 8.91 10.81
C THR A 3 -19.37 7.46 10.73
N TRP A 4 -18.14 7.19 10.27
CA TRP A 4 -17.64 5.83 10.20
C TRP A 4 -17.47 5.22 11.61
N PRO A 5 -18.05 4.05 11.89
CA PRO A 5 -18.11 3.52 13.25
C PRO A 5 -16.78 2.98 13.77
N GLY A 6 -15.88 2.57 12.89
CA GLY A 6 -14.59 1.97 13.23
C GLY A 6 -13.41 2.95 13.09
N ARG A 7 -12.21 2.46 13.42
CA ARG A 7 -10.97 3.18 13.14
C ARG A 7 -10.70 3.15 11.64
N ILE A 8 -10.30 4.28 11.07
CA ILE A 8 -9.79 4.36 9.72
C ILE A 8 -8.28 4.55 9.79
N ILE A 9 -7.54 3.75 9.02
CA ILE A 9 -6.09 3.89 8.88
C ILE A 9 -5.81 4.44 7.49
N PHE A 10 -5.23 5.62 7.43
CA PHE A 10 -4.87 6.30 6.17
C PHE A 10 -3.45 5.93 5.76
N SER A 11 -3.30 5.52 4.51
CA SER A 11 -2.01 5.38 3.83
C SER A 11 -1.83 6.60 2.93
N GLY A 12 -0.95 7.52 3.34
CA GLY A 12 -0.70 8.73 2.56
C GLY A 12 0.09 8.46 1.28
N PHE A 13 0.12 9.46 0.41
CA PHE A 13 0.84 9.39 -0.87
C PHE A 13 2.30 8.98 -0.70
N GLU A 14 2.98 9.53 0.31
CA GLU A 14 4.39 9.26 0.62
C GLU A 14 4.67 7.82 1.05
N ILE A 15 3.66 7.06 1.48
CA ILE A 15 3.85 5.67 1.92
C ILE A 15 4.16 4.77 0.72
N GLY A 16 3.31 4.78 -0.30
CA GLY A 16 3.47 3.90 -1.45
C GLY A 16 4.37 4.45 -2.55
N LYS A 17 4.69 5.74 -2.51
CA LYS A 17 5.48 6.42 -3.55
C LYS A 17 6.84 5.77 -3.80
N ASP A 18 7.53 5.37 -2.74
CA ASP A 18 8.90 4.85 -2.82
C ASP A 18 8.97 3.32 -2.68
N ILE A 19 7.83 2.65 -2.47
CA ILE A 19 7.73 1.20 -2.41
C ILE A 19 7.42 0.72 -3.83
N LEU A 20 8.45 0.29 -4.55
CA LEU A 20 8.33 -0.16 -5.95
C LEU A 20 8.18 -1.67 -6.01
N THR A 21 7.12 -2.16 -6.65
CA THR A 21 6.84 -3.59 -6.81
C THR A 21 6.52 -3.96 -8.26
N GLY A 22 6.52 -5.25 -8.56
CA GLY A 22 6.12 -5.79 -9.84
C GLY A 22 7.27 -6.24 -10.72
N LYS A 23 8.52 -5.87 -10.43
CA LYS A 23 9.68 -6.28 -11.23
C LYS A 23 9.87 -7.80 -11.23
N GLU A 24 9.86 -8.42 -10.05
CA GLU A 24 9.96 -9.88 -9.95
C GLU A 24 8.69 -10.59 -10.44
N VAL A 25 7.51 -9.98 -10.25
CA VAL A 25 6.25 -10.51 -10.78
C VAL A 25 6.28 -10.57 -12.31
N ALA A 26 6.78 -9.51 -12.96
CA ALA A 26 6.92 -9.46 -14.43
C ALA A 26 7.89 -10.51 -14.97
N GLN A 27 8.85 -10.94 -14.16
CA GLN A 27 9.88 -11.93 -14.53
C GLN A 27 9.52 -13.37 -14.19
N MET A 28 8.35 -13.63 -13.59
CA MET A 28 7.91 -15.00 -13.26
C MET A 28 7.86 -15.88 -14.51
N SER A 29 8.24 -17.15 -14.35
CA SER A 29 8.16 -18.16 -15.43
C SER A 29 6.73 -18.67 -15.67
N VAL A 30 5.76 -18.34 -14.79
CA VAL A 30 4.37 -18.79 -14.89
C VAL A 30 3.72 -18.31 -16.19
N LYS A 31 2.91 -19.18 -16.80
CA LYS A 31 2.13 -18.89 -18.01
C LYS A 31 0.70 -18.51 -17.63
N ASN A 32 0.03 -17.73 -18.48
CA ASN A 32 -1.37 -17.34 -18.33
C ASN A 32 -1.64 -16.65 -16.99
N SER A 33 -0.79 -15.70 -16.61
CA SER A 33 -0.90 -14.93 -15.38
C SER A 33 -1.25 -13.47 -15.70
N PRO A 34 -2.51 -13.06 -15.51
CA PRO A 34 -2.93 -11.69 -15.79
C PRO A 34 -2.13 -10.64 -15.01
N ILE A 35 -1.72 -10.96 -13.78
CA ILE A 35 -0.90 -10.05 -12.97
C ILE A 35 0.49 -9.87 -13.58
N LYS A 36 1.12 -10.96 -14.04
CA LYS A 36 2.41 -10.89 -14.72
C LYS A 36 2.31 -10.04 -15.99
N ASP A 37 1.31 -10.31 -16.82
CA ASP A 37 1.12 -9.62 -18.09
C ASP A 37 0.87 -8.12 -17.87
N ALA A 38 0.06 -7.76 -16.87
CA ALA A 38 -0.20 -6.38 -16.49
C ALA A 38 1.09 -5.66 -16.05
N TYR A 39 1.92 -6.30 -15.21
CA TYR A 39 3.18 -5.70 -14.80
C TYR A 39 4.20 -5.63 -15.94
N GLN A 40 4.31 -6.63 -16.81
CA GLN A 40 5.16 -6.55 -17.99
C GLN A 40 4.81 -5.36 -18.85
N MET A 41 3.52 -5.15 -19.11
CA MET A 41 3.05 -4.01 -19.90
C MET A 41 3.34 -2.68 -19.18
N SER A 42 2.99 -2.56 -17.92
CA SER A 42 3.18 -1.32 -17.15
C SER A 42 4.66 -0.92 -17.06
N LEU A 43 5.53 -1.87 -16.70
CA LEU A 43 6.96 -1.58 -16.51
C LEU A 43 7.67 -1.26 -17.85
N SER A 44 7.20 -1.79 -18.97
CA SER A 44 7.74 -1.44 -20.30
C SER A 44 7.39 -0.02 -20.74
N GLN A 45 6.35 0.58 -20.19
CA GLN A 45 5.85 1.90 -20.59
C GLN A 45 6.24 3.02 -19.61
N ASP A 46 6.59 2.69 -18.37
CA ASP A 46 6.82 3.66 -17.30
C ASP A 46 8.17 3.41 -16.63
N ASN A 47 8.19 2.87 -15.41
CA ASN A 47 9.41 2.63 -14.64
C ASN A 47 9.77 1.14 -14.63
N PRO A 48 10.91 0.73 -15.25
CA PRO A 48 11.32 -0.68 -15.29
C PRO A 48 11.69 -1.25 -13.90
N GLU A 49 11.96 -0.39 -12.92
CA GLU A 49 12.34 -0.83 -11.57
C GLU A 49 11.14 -1.22 -10.70
N GLY A 50 9.93 -0.83 -11.09
CA GLY A 50 8.72 -1.19 -10.38
C GLY A 50 7.65 -0.11 -10.44
N ARG A 51 6.45 -0.47 -10.03
CA ARG A 51 5.32 0.43 -9.89
C ARG A 51 5.12 0.82 -8.43
N ASN A 52 4.79 2.08 -8.20
CA ASN A 52 4.45 2.58 -6.86
C ASN A 52 3.31 1.78 -6.25
N SER A 53 3.43 1.43 -4.96
CA SER A 53 2.56 0.44 -4.29
C SER A 53 1.63 1.09 -3.26
N TRP A 54 0.79 2.04 -3.71
CA TRP A 54 -0.18 2.69 -2.82
C TRP A 54 -1.26 1.73 -2.32
N ASP A 55 -1.91 1.01 -3.23
CA ASP A 55 -2.99 0.08 -2.90
C ASP A 55 -2.45 -1.17 -2.21
N GLN A 56 -1.32 -1.70 -2.67
CA GLN A 56 -0.70 -2.89 -2.10
C GLN A 56 -0.27 -2.68 -0.64
N THR A 57 0.20 -1.49 -0.29
CA THR A 57 0.53 -1.16 1.11
C THR A 57 -0.70 -1.11 1.98
N ALA A 58 -1.79 -0.54 1.50
CA ALA A 58 -3.07 -0.53 2.22
C ALA A 58 -3.60 -1.95 2.43
N VAL A 59 -3.54 -2.82 1.40
CA VAL A 59 -3.94 -4.24 1.48
C VAL A 59 -3.05 -5.00 2.47
N LEU A 60 -1.72 -4.79 2.44
CA LEU A 60 -0.79 -5.41 3.39
C LEU A 60 -1.20 -5.10 4.83
N VAL A 61 -1.47 -3.82 5.13
CA VAL A 61 -1.89 -3.39 6.46
C VAL A 61 -3.26 -3.95 6.85
N ALA A 62 -4.20 -4.02 5.91
CA ALA A 62 -5.54 -4.55 6.18
C ALA A 62 -5.51 -6.05 6.55
N ILE A 63 -4.62 -6.83 5.94
CA ILE A 63 -4.54 -8.29 6.13
C ILE A 63 -3.59 -8.67 7.26
N LYS A 64 -2.43 -8.02 7.37
CA LYS A 64 -1.34 -8.40 8.29
C LYS A 64 -1.20 -7.47 9.49
N GLY A 65 -1.90 -6.34 9.50
CA GLY A 65 -1.67 -5.27 10.44
C GLY A 65 -0.51 -4.37 10.02
N TYR A 66 -0.35 -3.27 10.73
CA TYR A 66 0.68 -2.28 10.39
C TYR A 66 2.09 -2.69 10.86
N LYS A 67 2.20 -3.48 11.92
CA LYS A 67 3.51 -3.97 12.42
C LYS A 67 3.94 -5.25 11.69
N PRO A 68 5.25 -5.43 11.46
CA PRO A 68 6.39 -4.54 11.77
C PRO A 68 6.68 -3.49 10.71
N TYR A 69 5.87 -3.35 9.68
CA TYR A 69 6.12 -2.57 8.45
C TYR A 69 6.07 -1.07 8.68
N PHE A 70 5.10 -0.64 9.49
CA PHE A 70 4.77 0.77 9.72
C PHE A 70 4.54 1.04 11.20
N LYS A 71 4.70 2.31 11.59
CA LYS A 71 4.10 2.90 12.78
C LYS A 71 2.77 3.54 12.42
N ILE A 72 1.98 3.86 13.44
CA ILE A 72 0.78 4.69 13.28
C ILE A 72 0.89 5.95 14.11
N LYS A 73 0.37 7.04 13.58
CA LYS A 73 0.15 8.31 14.27
C LYS A 73 -1.35 8.49 14.46
N LEU A 74 -1.78 8.72 15.68
CA LEU A 74 -3.20 8.96 15.98
C LEU A 74 -3.57 10.41 15.67
N GLY A 75 -4.80 10.61 15.24
CA GLY A 75 -5.29 11.92 14.89
C GLY A 75 -6.70 11.89 14.32
N THR A 76 -7.06 12.98 13.69
CA THR A 76 -8.35 13.15 13.01
C THR A 76 -8.13 13.77 11.65
N ILE A 77 -8.75 13.21 10.63
CA ILE A 77 -8.81 13.86 9.32
C ILE A 77 -10.03 14.79 9.28
N GLN A 78 -9.80 16.01 8.87
CA GLN A 78 -10.87 16.96 8.56
C GLN A 78 -11.00 17.11 7.06
N ILE A 79 -12.23 17.12 6.57
CA ILE A 79 -12.55 17.29 5.16
C ILE A 79 -13.33 18.60 5.02
N ASN A 80 -12.91 19.45 4.10
CA ASN A 80 -13.64 20.64 3.73
C ASN A 80 -14.77 20.26 2.77
N ASP A 81 -16.01 20.40 3.20
CA ASP A 81 -17.19 19.97 2.44
C ASP A 81 -17.38 20.74 1.12
N THR A 82 -16.82 21.96 1.02
CA THR A 82 -16.93 22.78 -0.18
C THR A 82 -15.86 22.46 -1.23
N THR A 83 -14.63 22.21 -0.79
CA THR A 83 -13.48 22.05 -1.70
C THR A 83 -13.04 20.59 -1.85
N GLY A 84 -13.48 19.70 -0.96
CA GLY A 84 -13.02 18.32 -0.88
C GLY A 84 -11.57 18.16 -0.35
N THR A 85 -10.91 19.27 0.01
CA THR A 85 -9.56 19.19 0.57
C THR A 85 -9.58 18.53 1.94
N ASN A 86 -8.51 17.82 2.27
CA ASN A 86 -8.37 17.17 3.57
C ASN A 86 -7.15 17.74 4.33
N GLN A 87 -7.24 17.70 5.65
CA GLN A 87 -6.18 18.10 6.56
C GLN A 87 -6.09 17.10 7.70
N TRP A 88 -4.86 16.68 8.02
CA TRP A 88 -4.59 15.87 9.20
C TRP A 88 -4.36 16.74 10.42
N ILE A 89 -5.01 16.40 11.54
CA ILE A 89 -4.82 17.03 12.84
C ILE A 89 -4.31 15.98 13.81
N ASP A 90 -3.14 16.25 14.40
CA ASP A 90 -2.56 15.38 15.41
C ASP A 90 -3.41 15.41 16.69
N ASP A 91 -3.84 14.23 17.12
CA ASP A 91 -4.62 14.06 18.34
C ASP A 91 -4.39 12.66 18.90
N THR A 92 -3.78 12.55 20.06
CA THR A 92 -3.51 11.26 20.71
C THR A 92 -4.79 10.53 21.13
N ALA A 93 -5.91 11.22 21.27
CA ALA A 93 -7.24 10.67 21.52
C ALA A 93 -8.04 10.48 20.21
N GLY A 94 -7.49 10.85 19.07
CA GLY A 94 -8.13 10.74 17.75
C GLY A 94 -8.50 9.30 17.41
N LYS A 95 -9.64 9.12 16.77
CA LYS A 95 -10.10 7.79 16.36
C LYS A 95 -9.51 7.31 15.02
N HIS A 96 -8.87 8.19 14.26
CA HIS A 96 -8.18 7.84 13.03
C HIS A 96 -6.70 7.54 13.29
N ALA A 97 -6.07 6.88 12.34
CA ALA A 97 -4.64 6.63 12.35
C ALA A 97 -4.05 6.93 10.97
N TYR A 98 -2.78 7.30 10.95
CA TYR A 98 -2.01 7.60 9.76
C TYR A 98 -0.74 6.75 9.76
N LEU A 99 -0.41 6.10 8.64
CA LEU A 99 0.78 5.27 8.53
C LEU A 99 2.05 6.13 8.48
N ILE A 100 3.08 5.69 9.18
CA ILE A 100 4.43 6.23 9.12
C ILE A 100 5.37 5.08 8.79
N LYS A 101 6.30 5.30 7.86
CA LYS A 101 7.32 4.30 7.50
C LYS A 101 8.16 3.91 8.72
N GLU A 102 8.40 2.61 8.88
CA GLU A 102 9.25 2.04 9.92
C GLU A 102 10.31 1.14 9.29
N MET A 103 9.87 0.18 8.48
CA MET A 103 10.73 -0.74 7.75
C MET A 103 11.22 -0.06 6.46
N PRO A 104 12.46 -0.34 5.99
CA PRO A 104 12.95 0.15 4.71
C PRO A 104 12.04 -0.25 3.54
N GLU A 105 11.81 0.66 2.60
CA GLU A 105 10.92 0.48 1.46
C GLU A 105 11.25 -0.77 0.62
N PRO A 106 12.54 -1.11 0.33
CA PRO A 106 12.87 -2.32 -0.41
C PRO A 106 12.46 -3.61 0.30
N GLU A 107 12.51 -3.63 1.64
CA GLU A 107 12.08 -4.79 2.42
C GLU A 107 10.56 -4.96 2.36
N ILE A 108 9.80 -3.87 2.47
CA ILE A 108 8.34 -3.89 2.31
C ILE A 108 7.98 -4.32 0.88
N ALA A 109 8.66 -3.80 -0.13
CA ALA A 109 8.46 -4.17 -1.52
C ALA A 109 8.67 -5.68 -1.74
N ALA A 110 9.75 -6.25 -1.21
CA ALA A 110 10.03 -7.68 -1.30
C ALA A 110 8.93 -8.54 -0.64
N ILE A 111 8.42 -8.10 0.51
CA ILE A 111 7.31 -8.79 1.20
C ILE A 111 6.04 -8.76 0.34
N ILE A 112 5.68 -7.60 -0.21
CA ILE A 112 4.51 -7.46 -1.09
C ILE A 112 4.68 -8.34 -2.34
N GLU A 113 5.84 -8.31 -3.01
CA GLU A 113 6.10 -9.12 -4.19
C GLU A 113 6.03 -10.63 -3.90
N ASN A 114 6.48 -11.07 -2.72
CA ASN A 114 6.33 -12.47 -2.32
C ASN A 114 4.85 -12.91 -2.24
N TYR A 115 3.96 -12.03 -1.75
CA TYR A 115 2.52 -12.31 -1.78
C TYR A 115 1.96 -12.30 -3.19
N MET A 116 2.39 -11.36 -4.03
CA MET A 116 1.93 -11.23 -5.41
C MET A 116 2.38 -12.41 -6.29
N LYS A 117 3.54 -13.00 -6.02
CA LYS A 117 4.08 -14.17 -6.72
C LYS A 117 3.43 -15.49 -6.29
N HIS A 118 2.61 -15.48 -5.24
CA HIS A 118 1.98 -16.70 -4.75
C HIS A 118 1.16 -17.40 -5.84
N GLN A 119 1.41 -18.69 -6.03
CA GLN A 119 0.64 -19.53 -6.94
C GLN A 119 -0.26 -20.47 -6.11
N PRO A 120 -1.56 -20.55 -6.42
CA PRO A 120 -2.44 -21.48 -5.72
C PRO A 120 -1.99 -22.92 -5.99
N LEU A 121 -2.04 -23.75 -4.95
CA LEU A 121 -1.82 -25.19 -5.11
C LEU A 121 -2.92 -25.73 -6.02
N LYS A 122 -2.52 -26.38 -7.11
CA LYS A 122 -3.48 -27.17 -7.91
C LYS A 122 -4.00 -28.29 -7.02
N LYS A 123 -5.31 -28.28 -6.76
CA LYS A 123 -6.00 -29.46 -6.19
C LYS A 123 -6.16 -30.53 -7.25
#